data_1b22dcead6e4fc43d85f0d0c800bb489
#
_entry.id   1b22dcead6e4fc43d85f0d0c800bb489
#
_cell.length_a   1.000
_cell.length_b   1.000
_cell.length_c   1.000
_cell.angle_alpha   90.00
_cell.angle_beta   90.00
_cell.angle_gamma   90.00
#
_symmetry.space_group_name_H-M   'P 1'
#
loop_
_entity.id
_entity.type
_entity.pdbx_description
1 polymer ?
#
loop_
_entity_poly.entity_id
_entity_poly.type
_entity_poly.pdbx_seq_one_letter_code
_entity_poly.pdbx_strand_id
1 'polypeptide(L)'
;KICYKNKNTEEETIFDSADDTFGVFVFAGYTPNTDLVKDLIALDSHGYVETDRTQKTSCPGIYAAGDVCQKNLRQVVTAVGDGATAATELEKYAAAMQEKTGIHPEKPIKKETEVHEEPSAGKETEGKSSAGIFSQDIVNQLNVVFSRMEGNLQLDLHLDSRPVSQELKGYMTELEKYTDKLTVQESNSASDSAALLPFVEVLTASGEKTGLAFHGVPGGHEFTSFILGLYNAAGPGQPLDPTIRERILAIDHKVQMQILVSLSCTMCPDLVAAAQRIASLNPLVTAEVYDIAHFPDLKEKYNVMSVPCLVINQDQVTFGKKNIQQLLELL
;
A
#
# COMPACT_ATOMS: atom_id res chain seq x y z
N LYS A 1 -4.67 -15.38 41.08
CA LYS A 1 -5.81 -15.59 42.01
C LYS A 1 -6.90 -14.60 41.70
N ILE A 2 -8.16 -15.07 41.52
CA ILE A 2 -9.37 -14.25 41.31
C ILE A 2 -10.44 -14.73 42.28
N CYS A 3 -11.17 -13.79 42.87
CA CYS A 3 -12.34 -14.05 43.72
C CYS A 3 -13.58 -13.50 43.01
N TYR A 4 -14.63 -14.30 42.88
CA TYR A 4 -15.89 -13.85 42.31
C TYR A 4 -17.06 -14.32 43.20
N LYS A 5 -18.11 -13.52 43.22
CA LYS A 5 -19.30 -13.77 44.00
C LYS A 5 -20.50 -14.02 43.07
N ASN A 6 -21.19 -15.13 43.30
CA ASN A 6 -22.42 -15.41 42.57
C ASN A 6 -23.53 -14.48 43.10
N LYS A 7 -24.12 -13.67 42.21
CA LYS A 7 -25.14 -12.69 42.58
C LYS A 7 -26.46 -13.31 43.13
N ASN A 8 -26.73 -14.55 42.76
CA ASN A 8 -27.98 -15.22 43.15
C ASN A 8 -27.86 -16.03 44.45
N THR A 9 -26.68 -16.66 44.68
CA THR A 9 -26.43 -17.51 45.86
C THR A 9 -25.63 -16.81 46.92
N GLU A 10 -25.04 -15.66 46.62
CA GLU A 10 -24.08 -14.91 47.41
C GLU A 10 -22.78 -15.68 47.77
N GLU A 11 -22.57 -16.86 47.22
CA GLU A 11 -21.40 -17.68 47.45
C GLU A 11 -20.19 -17.04 46.81
N GLU A 12 -19.10 -16.99 47.56
CA GLU A 12 -17.80 -16.55 47.08
C GLU A 12 -16.96 -17.76 46.61
N THR A 13 -16.43 -17.66 45.43
CA THR A 13 -15.52 -18.68 44.86
C THR A 13 -14.17 -18.05 44.59
N ILE A 14 -13.10 -18.70 45.02
CA ILE A 14 -11.74 -18.29 44.76
C ILE A 14 -11.13 -19.28 43.75
N PHE A 15 -10.73 -18.75 42.58
CA PHE A 15 -9.89 -19.46 41.63
C PHE A 15 -8.45 -19.10 41.88
N ASP A 16 -7.60 -20.09 42.09
CA ASP A 16 -6.16 -19.94 42.34
C ASP A 16 -5.44 -20.91 41.43
N SER A 17 -4.60 -20.41 40.54
CA SER A 17 -3.79 -21.23 39.65
C SER A 17 -2.48 -21.71 40.29
N ALA A 18 -2.30 -21.53 41.60
CA ALA A 18 -1.09 -21.79 42.34
C ALA A 18 0.10 -20.98 41.78
N ASP A 19 1.05 -21.63 41.13
CA ASP A 19 2.26 -21.03 40.58
C ASP A 19 2.17 -20.64 39.11
N ASP A 20 1.04 -20.96 38.43
CA ASP A 20 0.83 -20.62 37.03
C ASP A 20 0.13 -19.27 36.83
N THR A 21 0.40 -18.62 35.71
CA THR A 21 -0.37 -17.44 35.24
C THR A 21 -1.60 -17.88 34.49
N PHE A 22 -2.67 -17.07 34.58
CA PHE A 22 -3.90 -17.28 33.79
C PHE A 22 -4.45 -15.96 33.25
N GLY A 23 -5.12 -16.03 32.11
CA GLY A 23 -5.81 -14.90 31.49
C GLY A 23 -7.24 -14.79 31.99
N VAL A 24 -7.73 -13.58 32.19
CA VAL A 24 -9.14 -13.29 32.49
C VAL A 24 -9.73 -12.51 31.33
N PHE A 25 -10.79 -13.05 30.75
CA PHE A 25 -11.52 -12.40 29.67
C PHE A 25 -12.90 -11.92 30.22
N VAL A 26 -13.16 -10.63 30.06
CA VAL A 26 -14.43 -10.01 30.51
C VAL A 26 -15.30 -9.72 29.28
N PHE A 27 -16.44 -10.41 29.18
CA PHE A 27 -17.43 -10.23 28.10
C PHE A 27 -18.72 -9.65 28.69
N ALA A 28 -18.67 -8.40 29.13
CA ALA A 28 -19.78 -7.71 29.77
C ALA A 28 -20.71 -6.92 28.82
N GLY A 29 -20.44 -7.03 27.49
CA GLY A 29 -21.11 -6.25 26.45
C GLY A 29 -20.39 -4.94 26.14
N TYR A 30 -20.93 -4.19 25.18
CA TYR A 30 -20.38 -2.91 24.72
C TYR A 30 -21.46 -1.83 24.79
N THR A 31 -21.06 -0.63 25.12
CA THR A 31 -21.87 0.58 24.99
C THR A 31 -21.15 1.51 24.00
N PRO A 32 -21.81 1.98 22.92
CA PRO A 32 -21.19 2.89 21.99
C PRO A 32 -20.91 4.24 22.66
N ASN A 33 -19.76 4.83 22.39
CA ASN A 33 -19.39 6.14 22.90
C ASN A 33 -19.84 7.22 21.89
N THR A 34 -21.12 7.58 21.93
CA THR A 34 -21.78 8.51 21.00
C THR A 34 -22.21 9.82 21.64
N ASP A 35 -21.79 10.09 22.87
CA ASP A 35 -22.16 11.30 23.60
C ASP A 35 -21.80 12.58 22.86
N LEU A 36 -20.69 12.58 22.11
CA LEU A 36 -20.25 13.74 21.32
C LEU A 36 -21.22 14.12 20.20
N VAL A 37 -21.95 13.15 19.66
CA VAL A 37 -22.74 13.31 18.43
C VAL A 37 -24.24 13.05 18.61
N LYS A 38 -24.68 12.69 19.79
CA LYS A 38 -26.09 12.29 20.08
C LYS A 38 -27.14 13.37 19.75
N ASP A 39 -26.74 14.65 19.82
CA ASP A 39 -27.63 15.76 19.52
C ASP A 39 -27.53 16.24 18.05
N LEU A 40 -26.64 15.63 17.26
CA LEU A 40 -26.37 16.01 15.87
C LEU A 40 -26.88 14.98 14.85
N ILE A 41 -26.90 13.70 15.21
CA ILE A 41 -27.23 12.58 14.30
C ILE A 41 -28.18 11.59 14.97
N ALA A 42 -28.91 10.83 14.15
CA ALA A 42 -29.80 9.79 14.66
C ALA A 42 -29.02 8.61 15.25
N LEU A 43 -29.47 8.17 16.42
CA LEU A 43 -28.99 6.98 17.12
C LEU A 43 -30.14 6.00 17.30
N ASP A 44 -29.82 4.69 17.27
CA ASP A 44 -30.78 3.65 17.59
C ASP A 44 -31.11 3.58 19.11
N SER A 45 -32.02 2.70 19.50
CA SER A 45 -32.43 2.52 20.90
C SER A 45 -31.31 2.05 21.83
N HIS A 46 -30.19 1.60 21.30
CA HIS A 46 -29.00 1.15 22.03
C HIS A 46 -27.85 2.18 22.00
N GLY A 47 -28.09 3.32 21.37
CA GLY A 47 -27.13 4.42 21.25
C GLY A 47 -26.13 4.29 20.08
N TYR A 48 -26.31 3.34 19.17
CA TYR A 48 -25.47 3.22 17.97
C TYR A 48 -25.92 4.19 16.88
N VAL A 49 -24.95 4.67 16.09
CA VAL A 49 -25.22 5.58 14.98
C VAL A 49 -25.97 4.86 13.85
N GLU A 50 -27.11 5.42 13.44
CA GLU A 50 -27.83 4.97 12.26
C GLU A 50 -27.17 5.50 10.99
N THR A 51 -26.78 4.59 10.07
CA THR A 51 -26.20 4.93 8.79
C THR A 51 -26.92 4.20 7.66
N ASP A 52 -26.86 4.77 6.47
CA ASP A 52 -27.24 4.07 5.25
C ASP A 52 -26.09 3.13 4.77
N ARG A 53 -26.31 2.46 3.63
CA ARG A 53 -25.31 1.55 3.04
C ARG A 53 -24.02 2.26 2.58
N THR A 54 -24.05 3.58 2.46
CA THR A 54 -22.93 4.43 2.07
C THR A 54 -22.28 5.12 3.27
N GLN A 55 -22.62 4.70 4.47
CA GLN A 55 -22.11 5.22 5.75
C GLN A 55 -22.51 6.69 6.04
N LYS A 56 -23.54 7.21 5.34
CA LYS A 56 -24.11 8.54 5.62
C LYS A 56 -24.97 8.49 6.85
N THR A 57 -24.82 9.48 7.71
CA THR A 57 -25.71 9.68 8.88
C THR A 57 -26.93 10.53 8.48
N SER A 58 -27.81 10.78 9.45
CA SER A 58 -28.97 11.68 9.28
C SER A 58 -28.55 13.16 9.02
N CYS A 59 -27.32 13.54 9.32
CA CYS A 59 -26.82 14.90 9.10
C CYS A 59 -25.92 14.93 7.85
N PRO A 60 -26.25 15.77 6.82
CA PRO A 60 -25.44 15.90 5.64
C PRO A 60 -23.99 16.31 5.95
N GLY A 61 -23.03 15.63 5.36
CA GLY A 61 -21.60 15.89 5.57
C GLY A 61 -20.99 15.16 6.76
N ILE A 62 -21.79 14.45 7.57
CA ILE A 62 -21.34 13.58 8.66
C ILE A 62 -21.51 12.12 8.25
N TYR A 63 -20.43 11.37 8.37
CA TYR A 63 -20.36 9.93 8.08
C TYR A 63 -19.91 9.21 9.35
N ALA A 64 -20.35 7.98 9.53
CA ALA A 64 -19.91 7.13 10.63
C ALA A 64 -19.48 5.76 10.11
N ALA A 65 -18.46 5.19 10.72
CA ALA A 65 -17.88 3.92 10.30
C ALA A 65 -17.44 3.08 11.52
N GLY A 66 -17.41 1.78 11.36
CA GLY A 66 -16.94 0.86 12.39
C GLY A 66 -17.95 0.51 13.45
N ASP A 67 -17.46 0.13 14.61
CA ASP A 67 -18.25 -0.48 15.69
C ASP A 67 -19.27 0.46 16.36
N VAL A 68 -19.11 1.75 16.15
CA VAL A 68 -20.06 2.79 16.62
C VAL A 68 -21.38 2.78 15.84
N CYS A 69 -21.38 2.17 14.64
CA CYS A 69 -22.57 2.08 13.78
C CYS A 69 -23.47 0.92 14.16
N GLN A 70 -24.77 1.06 13.83
CA GLN A 70 -25.73 -0.02 13.91
C GLN A 70 -25.37 -1.14 12.93
N LYS A 71 -24.95 -2.30 13.43
CA LYS A 71 -24.56 -3.48 12.64
C LYS A 71 -24.60 -4.78 13.43
N ASN A 72 -24.72 -5.89 12.73
CA ASN A 72 -24.76 -7.22 13.34
C ASN A 72 -23.37 -7.79 13.65
N LEU A 73 -22.35 -7.40 12.88
CA LEU A 73 -20.99 -7.92 13.02
C LEU A 73 -20.02 -6.78 13.30
N ARG A 74 -19.32 -6.88 14.43
CA ARG A 74 -18.28 -5.94 14.86
C ARG A 74 -16.94 -6.66 14.84
N GLN A 75 -16.17 -6.40 13.78
CA GLN A 75 -14.85 -6.96 13.54
C GLN A 75 -13.96 -5.90 12.88
N VAL A 76 -12.65 -6.03 13.02
CA VAL A 76 -11.70 -5.11 12.39
C VAL A 76 -11.95 -4.99 10.88
N VAL A 77 -12.16 -6.11 10.19
CA VAL A 77 -12.40 -6.11 8.74
C VAL A 77 -13.68 -5.35 8.35
N THR A 78 -14.76 -5.44 9.15
CA THR A 78 -15.98 -4.69 8.88
C THR A 78 -15.82 -3.20 9.17
N ALA A 79 -15.05 -2.84 10.19
CA ALA A 79 -14.73 -1.45 10.49
C ALA A 79 -13.87 -0.80 9.38
N VAL A 80 -12.89 -1.53 8.85
CA VAL A 80 -12.08 -1.09 7.70
C VAL A 80 -12.93 -0.92 6.44
N GLY A 81 -13.84 -1.87 6.15
CA GLY A 81 -14.75 -1.78 5.01
C GLY A 81 -15.69 -0.58 5.10
N ASP A 82 -16.26 -0.32 6.27
CA ASP A 82 -17.08 0.87 6.50
C ASP A 82 -16.28 2.16 6.31
N GLY A 83 -15.05 2.21 6.84
CA GLY A 83 -14.16 3.35 6.70
C GLY A 83 -13.83 3.66 5.23
N ALA A 84 -13.54 2.64 4.44
CA ALA A 84 -13.29 2.78 3.01
C ALA A 84 -14.53 3.32 2.27
N THR A 85 -15.72 2.80 2.60
CA THR A 85 -16.98 3.26 2.03
C THR A 85 -17.27 4.71 2.41
N ALA A 86 -17.13 5.06 3.69
CA ALA A 86 -17.36 6.41 4.20
C ALA A 86 -16.40 7.42 3.55
N ALA A 87 -15.11 7.10 3.42
CA ALA A 87 -14.12 7.97 2.81
C ALA A 87 -14.43 8.25 1.34
N THR A 88 -14.79 7.22 0.57
CA THR A 88 -15.15 7.34 -0.85
C THR A 88 -16.39 8.23 -1.05
N GLU A 89 -17.40 8.05 -0.21
CA GLU A 89 -18.63 8.84 -0.31
C GLU A 89 -18.45 10.27 0.18
N LEU A 90 -17.60 10.48 1.20
CA LEU A 90 -17.25 11.80 1.69
C LEU A 90 -16.48 12.61 0.64
N GLU A 91 -15.57 11.97 -0.11
CA GLU A 91 -14.87 12.59 -1.23
C GLU A 91 -15.86 13.10 -2.29
N LYS A 92 -16.81 12.25 -2.71
CA LYS A 92 -17.87 12.64 -3.66
C LYS A 92 -18.72 13.79 -3.14
N TYR A 93 -19.09 13.74 -1.86
CA TYR A 93 -19.85 14.80 -1.21
C TYR A 93 -19.06 16.12 -1.19
N ALA A 94 -17.79 16.08 -0.83
CA ALA A 94 -16.92 17.26 -0.79
C ALA A 94 -16.77 17.88 -2.19
N ALA A 95 -16.55 17.07 -3.23
CA ALA A 95 -16.46 17.52 -4.61
C ALA A 95 -17.76 18.21 -5.07
N ALA A 96 -18.92 17.59 -4.80
CA ALA A 96 -20.21 18.19 -5.13
C ALA A 96 -20.50 19.50 -4.37
N MET A 97 -20.03 19.61 -3.12
CA MET A 97 -20.15 20.84 -2.34
C MET A 97 -19.24 21.93 -2.85
N GLN A 98 -18.02 21.61 -3.28
CA GLN A 98 -17.09 22.56 -3.92
C GLN A 98 -17.71 23.12 -5.21
N GLU A 99 -18.25 22.26 -6.06
CA GLU A 99 -18.94 22.68 -7.28
C GLU A 99 -20.14 23.61 -6.97
N LYS A 100 -20.95 23.22 -5.99
CA LYS A 100 -22.16 23.98 -5.61
C LYS A 100 -21.86 25.33 -4.96
N THR A 101 -20.80 25.42 -4.15
CA THR A 101 -20.49 26.62 -3.34
C THR A 101 -19.42 27.49 -3.97
N GLY A 102 -18.62 26.96 -4.91
CA GLY A 102 -17.44 27.63 -5.45
C GLY A 102 -16.29 27.77 -4.44
N ILE A 103 -16.44 27.17 -3.24
CA ILE A 103 -15.41 27.23 -2.19
C ILE A 103 -14.44 26.08 -2.40
N HIS A 104 -13.21 26.40 -2.79
CA HIS A 104 -12.12 25.44 -2.86
C HIS A 104 -11.21 25.70 -1.65
N PRO A 105 -11.13 24.78 -0.67
CA PRO A 105 -10.22 24.92 0.45
C PRO A 105 -8.78 24.99 -0.09
N GLU A 106 -8.01 25.94 0.40
CA GLU A 106 -6.57 25.97 0.12
C GLU A 106 -5.98 24.63 0.59
N LYS A 107 -5.17 24.02 -0.28
CA LYS A 107 -4.44 22.81 0.13
C LYS A 107 -3.66 23.16 1.39
N PRO A 108 -3.79 22.41 2.48
CA PRO A 108 -3.04 22.69 3.69
C PRO A 108 -1.56 22.70 3.31
N ILE A 109 -0.93 23.87 3.42
CA ILE A 109 0.53 23.97 3.38
C ILE A 109 0.97 23.02 4.50
N LYS A 110 1.72 21.98 4.17
CA LYS A 110 2.37 21.12 5.18
C LYS A 110 3.24 22.05 6.02
N LYS A 111 2.69 22.60 7.11
CA LYS A 111 3.52 23.13 8.18
C LYS A 111 4.27 21.92 8.73
N GLU A 112 5.57 21.98 8.70
CA GLU A 112 6.40 21.10 9.52
C GLU A 112 5.85 21.21 10.94
N THR A 113 5.14 20.17 11.36
CA THR A 113 4.58 20.13 12.72
C THR A 113 5.75 19.80 13.62
N GLU A 114 6.24 20.81 14.34
CA GLU A 114 7.00 20.54 15.55
C GLU A 114 6.15 19.60 16.42
N VAL A 115 6.72 18.43 16.69
CA VAL A 115 6.09 17.38 17.50
C VAL A 115 6.05 17.89 18.93
N HIS A 116 4.89 18.39 19.39
CA HIS A 116 4.62 18.52 20.81
C HIS A 116 4.32 17.14 21.38
N GLU A 117 5.29 16.61 22.12
CA GLU A 117 5.11 15.43 22.96
C GLU A 117 4.13 15.74 24.08
N GLU A 118 2.98 15.07 24.12
CA GLU A 118 2.21 14.91 25.35
C GLU A 118 2.51 13.53 25.96
N PRO A 119 2.70 13.43 27.27
CA PRO A 119 3.24 12.23 27.90
C PRO A 119 2.13 11.24 28.24
N SER A 120 2.14 10.09 27.61
CA SER A 120 1.43 8.91 28.13
C SER A 120 2.42 8.01 28.86
N ALA A 121 2.15 7.77 30.14
CA ALA A 121 2.92 6.94 31.04
C ALA A 121 2.88 5.46 30.64
N GLY A 122 4.04 4.88 30.49
CA GLY A 122 4.23 3.44 30.30
C GLY A 122 5.70 3.18 30.00
N LYS A 123 6.50 3.01 31.05
CA LYS A 123 7.92 2.65 30.95
C LYS A 123 8.08 1.28 30.29
N GLU A 124 8.97 1.18 29.29
CA GLU A 124 9.96 0.10 29.26
C GLU A 124 11.08 0.41 28.25
N THR A 125 12.26 0.46 28.81
CA THR A 125 13.61 0.16 28.33
C THR A 125 14.13 0.72 27.00
N GLU A 126 15.15 1.52 27.20
CA GLU A 126 16.07 2.12 26.22
C GLU A 126 16.70 1.08 25.26
N GLY A 127 16.51 1.32 23.98
CA GLY A 127 17.35 0.83 22.92
C GLY A 127 17.46 1.91 21.85
N LYS A 128 18.56 2.66 21.84
CA LYS A 128 18.88 3.59 20.76
C LYS A 128 18.98 2.83 19.44
N SER A 129 18.02 3.01 18.54
CA SER A 129 18.18 2.71 17.12
C SER A 129 17.66 3.89 16.31
N SER A 130 18.47 4.38 15.40
CA SER A 130 18.14 5.35 14.36
C SER A 130 16.84 4.96 13.68
N ALA A 131 15.83 5.84 13.70
CA ALA A 131 14.56 5.62 13.04
C ALA A 131 14.80 5.53 11.53
N GLY A 132 14.85 4.31 10.97
CA GLY A 132 14.85 4.04 9.54
C GLY A 132 13.47 4.32 8.95
N ILE A 133 13.40 4.46 7.62
CA ILE A 133 12.15 4.69 6.85
C ILE A 133 11.17 3.51 7.05
N PHE A 134 11.66 2.30 7.29
CA PHE A 134 10.87 1.09 7.41
C PHE A 134 10.66 0.68 8.87
N SER A 135 9.43 0.29 9.22
CA SER A 135 9.14 -0.29 10.53
C SER A 135 9.85 -1.65 10.71
N GLN A 136 10.06 -2.07 11.96
CA GLN A 136 10.71 -3.35 12.26
C GLN A 136 9.98 -4.56 11.64
N ASP A 137 8.66 -4.52 11.55
CA ASP A 137 7.87 -5.58 10.92
C ASP A 137 8.13 -5.66 9.42
N ILE A 138 8.25 -4.51 8.74
CA ILE A 138 8.63 -4.44 7.33
C ILE A 138 10.05 -4.97 7.14
N VAL A 139 11.00 -4.56 7.98
CA VAL A 139 12.38 -5.06 7.93
C VAL A 139 12.45 -6.58 8.09
N ASN A 140 11.67 -7.15 9.00
CA ASN A 140 11.60 -8.60 9.17
C ASN A 140 11.08 -9.31 7.91
N GLN A 141 10.06 -8.75 7.26
CA GLN A 141 9.53 -9.28 5.98
C GLN A 141 10.55 -9.15 4.85
N LEU A 142 11.24 -8.01 4.74
CA LEU A 142 12.31 -7.79 3.77
C LEU A 142 13.43 -8.83 3.92
N ASN A 143 13.89 -9.08 5.14
CA ASN A 143 14.93 -10.07 5.42
C ASN A 143 14.52 -11.47 4.94
N VAL A 144 13.24 -11.86 5.09
CA VAL A 144 12.73 -13.14 4.59
C VAL A 144 12.81 -13.21 3.08
N VAL A 145 12.44 -12.14 2.36
CA VAL A 145 12.49 -12.11 0.90
C VAL A 145 13.94 -12.09 0.41
N PHE A 146 14.77 -11.21 0.94
CA PHE A 146 16.16 -11.06 0.53
C PHE A 146 17.00 -12.32 0.80
N SER A 147 16.73 -13.03 1.89
CA SER A 147 17.43 -14.31 2.17
C SER A 147 17.14 -15.40 1.13
N ARG A 148 16.05 -15.27 0.36
CA ARG A 148 15.66 -16.21 -0.69
C ARG A 148 16.15 -15.81 -2.08
N MET A 149 16.70 -14.62 -2.24
CA MET A 149 17.27 -14.18 -3.51
C MET A 149 18.57 -14.95 -3.80
N GLU A 150 18.70 -15.46 -5.02
CA GLU A 150 19.89 -16.22 -5.45
C GLU A 150 20.96 -15.29 -6.04
N GLY A 151 20.53 -14.31 -6.83
CA GLY A 151 21.41 -13.33 -7.47
C GLY A 151 21.46 -12.00 -6.76
N ASN A 152 22.46 -11.20 -7.10
CA ASN A 152 22.57 -9.81 -6.70
C ASN A 152 22.02 -8.90 -7.80
N LEU A 153 21.46 -7.76 -7.41
CA LEU A 153 20.91 -6.76 -8.31
C LEU A 153 21.57 -5.40 -8.06
N GLN A 154 21.64 -4.60 -9.12
CA GLN A 154 22.00 -3.20 -9.05
C GLN A 154 20.74 -2.36 -9.29
N LEU A 155 20.51 -1.37 -8.43
CA LEU A 155 19.43 -0.38 -8.54
C LEU A 155 20.05 0.91 -9.09
N ASP A 156 19.85 1.16 -10.38
CA ASP A 156 20.42 2.33 -11.04
C ASP A 156 19.43 3.49 -11.00
N LEU A 157 19.81 4.58 -10.32
CA LEU A 157 18.94 5.72 -10.08
C LEU A 157 19.15 6.77 -11.16
N HIS A 158 18.09 7.10 -11.86
CA HIS A 158 18.02 8.19 -12.82
C HIS A 158 17.24 9.35 -12.19
N LEU A 159 17.93 10.40 -11.81
CA LEU A 159 17.39 11.48 -10.97
C LEU A 159 17.37 12.82 -11.72
N ASP A 160 16.46 13.69 -11.29
CA ASP A 160 16.39 15.10 -11.68
C ASP A 160 16.42 16.02 -10.43
N SER A 161 16.13 17.29 -10.61
CA SER A 161 16.15 18.28 -9.52
C SER A 161 14.88 18.31 -8.65
N ARG A 162 13.86 17.49 -8.94
CA ARG A 162 12.61 17.48 -8.20
C ARG A 162 12.74 16.83 -6.81
N PRO A 163 11.94 17.24 -5.83
CA PRO A 163 11.97 16.65 -4.48
C PRO A 163 11.77 15.12 -4.48
N VAL A 164 10.94 14.58 -5.38
CA VAL A 164 10.69 13.14 -5.53
C VAL A 164 11.96 12.35 -5.87
N SER A 165 12.94 12.98 -6.55
CA SER A 165 14.26 12.37 -6.82
C SER A 165 15.05 12.16 -5.54
N GLN A 166 15.01 13.10 -4.60
CA GLN A 166 15.68 12.97 -3.30
C GLN A 166 14.98 11.92 -2.44
N GLU A 167 13.65 11.85 -2.51
CA GLU A 167 12.86 10.83 -1.82
C GLU A 167 13.19 9.43 -2.36
N LEU A 168 13.21 9.24 -3.68
CA LEU A 168 13.59 7.99 -4.33
C LEU A 168 14.99 7.55 -3.91
N LYS A 169 15.97 8.47 -3.96
CA LYS A 169 17.34 8.19 -3.54
C LYS A 169 17.40 7.76 -2.08
N GLY A 170 16.75 8.50 -1.16
CA GLY A 170 16.70 8.16 0.25
C GLY A 170 16.07 6.79 0.49
N TYR A 171 14.99 6.49 -0.22
CA TYR A 171 14.26 5.23 -0.12
C TYR A 171 15.09 4.03 -0.58
N MET A 172 15.78 4.12 -1.73
CA MET A 172 16.63 3.04 -2.25
C MET A 172 17.89 2.85 -1.39
N THR A 173 18.52 3.95 -0.95
CA THR A 173 19.67 3.88 -0.04
C THR A 173 19.31 3.24 1.30
N GLU A 174 18.09 3.48 1.81
CA GLU A 174 17.63 2.81 3.02
C GLU A 174 17.38 1.32 2.78
N LEU A 175 16.80 0.95 1.64
CA LEU A 175 16.54 -0.45 1.28
C LEU A 175 17.83 -1.27 1.16
N GLU A 176 18.88 -0.70 0.57
CA GLU A 176 20.21 -1.31 0.44
C GLU A 176 20.82 -1.74 1.78
N LYS A 177 20.55 -1.00 2.88
CA LYS A 177 21.10 -1.31 4.21
C LYS A 177 20.64 -2.64 4.79
N TYR A 178 19.55 -3.20 4.29
CA TYR A 178 18.94 -4.43 4.81
C TYR A 178 19.41 -5.70 4.10
N THR A 179 20.28 -5.58 3.08
CA THR A 179 20.77 -6.75 2.35
C THR A 179 22.06 -6.45 1.58
N ASP A 180 22.92 -7.44 1.44
CA ASP A 180 24.08 -7.44 0.57
C ASP A 180 23.75 -7.84 -0.89
N LYS A 181 22.47 -8.14 -1.17
CA LYS A 181 21.97 -8.53 -2.48
C LYS A 181 21.64 -7.35 -3.39
N LEU A 182 21.53 -6.15 -2.84
CA LEU A 182 21.21 -4.93 -3.57
C LEU A 182 22.38 -3.95 -3.50
N THR A 183 22.69 -3.30 -4.62
CA THR A 183 23.64 -2.19 -4.68
C THR A 183 22.98 -1.02 -5.38
N VAL A 184 23.00 0.16 -4.75
CA VAL A 184 22.40 1.38 -5.29
C VAL A 184 23.47 2.22 -5.96
N GLN A 185 23.22 2.65 -7.20
CA GLN A 185 24.09 3.55 -7.94
C GLN A 185 23.29 4.70 -8.54
N GLU A 186 23.95 5.85 -8.71
CA GLU A 186 23.36 6.98 -9.44
C GLU A 186 23.90 6.98 -10.86
N SER A 187 23.01 6.92 -11.84
CA SER A 187 23.39 7.04 -13.24
C SER A 187 23.76 8.48 -13.57
N ASN A 188 24.96 8.67 -14.09
CA ASN A 188 25.43 9.96 -14.58
C ASN A 188 24.93 10.28 -16.00
N SER A 189 24.03 9.47 -16.54
CA SER A 189 23.57 9.63 -17.93
C SER A 189 22.57 10.79 -18.07
N ALA A 190 23.10 11.98 -18.23
CA ALA A 190 22.37 13.15 -18.77
C ALA A 190 21.91 12.94 -20.24
N SER A 191 21.95 11.70 -20.77
CA SER A 191 21.89 11.43 -22.21
C SER A 191 20.56 10.99 -22.76
N ASP A 192 19.57 10.61 -21.94
CA ASP A 192 18.23 10.34 -22.44
C ASP A 192 17.25 11.45 -22.07
N SER A 193 17.27 12.52 -22.87
CA SER A 193 16.33 13.64 -22.77
C SER A 193 14.85 13.24 -22.97
N ALA A 194 14.58 11.98 -23.31
CA ALA A 194 13.25 11.42 -23.47
C ALA A 194 12.79 10.61 -22.26
N ALA A 195 13.66 10.31 -21.29
CA ALA A 195 13.31 9.52 -20.14
C ALA A 195 12.44 10.32 -19.14
N LEU A 196 11.39 9.70 -18.67
CA LEU A 196 10.48 10.26 -17.65
C LEU A 196 11.12 10.10 -16.27
N LEU A 197 11.91 11.07 -15.84
CA LEU A 197 12.58 11.09 -14.54
C LEU A 197 11.61 11.42 -13.39
N PRO A 198 11.93 11.07 -12.12
CA PRO A 198 12.98 10.14 -11.74
C PRO A 198 12.50 8.70 -11.83
N PHE A 199 13.42 7.76 -11.94
CA PHE A 199 13.12 6.34 -11.86
C PHE A 199 14.31 5.53 -11.34
N VAL A 200 14.01 4.32 -10.86
CA VAL A 200 14.99 3.28 -10.58
C VAL A 200 14.88 2.20 -11.65
N GLU A 201 15.99 1.87 -12.30
CA GLU A 201 16.13 0.73 -13.21
C GLU A 201 16.77 -0.44 -12.47
N VAL A 202 16.22 -1.63 -12.66
CA VAL A 202 16.75 -2.84 -12.01
C VAL A 202 17.67 -3.55 -13.00
N LEU A 203 18.93 -3.69 -12.61
CA LEU A 203 19.95 -4.36 -13.40
C LEU A 203 20.43 -5.63 -12.69
N THR A 204 20.95 -6.58 -13.44
CA THR A 204 21.70 -7.71 -12.86
C THR A 204 23.03 -7.24 -12.28
N ALA A 205 23.73 -8.08 -11.52
CA ALA A 205 25.07 -7.76 -11.01
C ALA A 205 26.11 -7.53 -12.14
N SER A 206 25.85 -8.01 -13.35
CA SER A 206 26.66 -7.77 -14.54
C SER A 206 26.32 -6.46 -15.26
N GLY A 207 25.31 -5.72 -14.79
CA GLY A 207 24.86 -4.48 -15.42
C GLY A 207 23.88 -4.68 -16.59
N GLU A 208 23.34 -5.89 -16.78
CA GLU A 208 22.35 -6.16 -17.81
C GLU A 208 20.96 -5.75 -17.34
N LYS A 209 20.14 -5.20 -18.24
CA LYS A 209 18.78 -4.78 -17.93
C LYS A 209 17.87 -5.99 -17.67
N THR A 210 17.17 -5.96 -16.55
CA THR A 210 16.15 -7.00 -16.21
C THR A 210 14.80 -6.74 -16.87
N GLY A 211 14.63 -5.58 -17.51
CA GLY A 211 13.35 -5.12 -18.05
C GLY A 211 12.43 -4.49 -17.02
N LEU A 212 12.86 -4.32 -15.78
CA LEU A 212 12.07 -3.72 -14.68
C LEU A 212 12.52 -2.30 -14.39
N ALA A 213 11.58 -1.37 -14.32
CA ALA A 213 11.81 0.00 -13.86
C ALA A 213 10.60 0.52 -13.07
N PHE A 214 10.84 1.45 -12.13
CA PHE A 214 9.80 2.14 -11.39
C PHE A 214 10.05 3.66 -11.42
N HIS A 215 9.12 4.40 -11.99
CA HIS A 215 9.13 5.84 -12.12
C HIS A 215 8.36 6.48 -10.94
N GLY A 216 9.08 7.22 -10.10
CA GLY A 216 8.64 7.70 -8.80
C GLY A 216 9.19 6.85 -7.65
N VAL A 217 8.58 6.90 -6.48
CA VAL A 217 8.98 6.13 -5.29
C VAL A 217 8.05 4.93 -5.12
N PRO A 218 8.56 3.67 -5.11
CA PRO A 218 7.73 2.48 -4.96
C PRO A 218 7.26 2.30 -3.50
N GLY A 219 6.38 3.19 -3.05
CA GLY A 219 5.80 3.20 -1.71
C GLY A 219 4.33 2.75 -1.70
N GLY A 220 3.65 2.92 -0.56
CA GLY A 220 2.24 2.58 -0.41
C GLY A 220 1.96 1.13 -0.79
N HIS A 221 0.90 0.89 -1.58
CA HIS A 221 0.54 -0.45 -2.03
C HIS A 221 1.55 -1.05 -3.03
N GLU A 222 2.33 -0.22 -3.75
CA GLU A 222 3.34 -0.71 -4.71
C GLU A 222 4.66 -1.15 -4.07
N PHE A 223 4.84 -0.96 -2.77
CA PHE A 223 6.02 -1.47 -2.08
C PHE A 223 6.17 -2.98 -2.24
N THR A 224 5.11 -3.72 -1.99
CA THR A 224 5.13 -5.20 -2.08
C THR A 224 5.39 -5.67 -3.51
N SER A 225 4.75 -5.07 -4.52
CA SER A 225 4.96 -5.43 -5.93
C SER A 225 6.39 -5.15 -6.38
N PHE A 226 6.99 -4.03 -5.95
CA PHE A 226 8.38 -3.71 -6.23
C PHE A 226 9.35 -4.75 -5.61
N ILE A 227 9.19 -5.08 -4.34
CA ILE A 227 10.03 -6.10 -3.67
C ILE A 227 9.88 -7.48 -4.32
N LEU A 228 8.66 -7.87 -4.72
CA LEU A 228 8.44 -9.10 -5.48
C LEU A 228 9.09 -9.05 -6.87
N GLY A 229 9.11 -7.89 -7.51
CA GLY A 229 9.84 -7.65 -8.76
C GLY A 229 11.34 -7.92 -8.61
N LEU A 230 11.96 -7.37 -7.56
CA LEU A 230 13.37 -7.65 -7.24
C LEU A 230 13.62 -9.15 -6.99
N TYR A 231 12.77 -9.81 -6.21
CA TYR A 231 12.86 -11.24 -5.97
C TYR A 231 12.73 -12.06 -7.26
N ASN A 232 11.82 -11.67 -8.15
CA ASN A 232 11.63 -12.33 -9.44
C ASN A 232 12.84 -12.16 -10.37
N ALA A 233 13.47 -11.00 -10.35
CA ALA A 233 14.65 -10.70 -11.17
C ALA A 233 15.92 -11.38 -10.65
N ALA A 234 16.08 -11.49 -9.33
CA ALA A 234 17.23 -12.12 -8.69
C ALA A 234 17.15 -13.65 -8.64
N GLY A 235 15.96 -14.22 -8.89
CA GLY A 235 15.70 -15.68 -8.74
C GLY A 235 15.58 -16.15 -7.28
N PRO A 236 14.98 -17.34 -7.08
CA PRO A 236 14.35 -18.21 -8.08
C PRO A 236 13.02 -17.67 -8.60
N GLY A 237 12.54 -16.56 -7.99
CA GLY A 237 11.28 -15.94 -8.30
C GLY A 237 10.06 -16.73 -7.81
N GLN A 238 8.88 -16.13 -7.99
CA GLN A 238 7.61 -16.75 -7.59
C GLN A 238 7.34 -18.01 -8.42
N PRO A 239 6.78 -19.08 -7.80
CA PRO A 239 6.37 -20.28 -8.52
C PRO A 239 5.41 -19.93 -9.67
N LEU A 240 5.57 -20.61 -10.80
CA LEU A 240 4.76 -20.42 -11.99
C LEU A 240 4.41 -21.76 -12.61
N ASP A 241 3.20 -21.86 -13.15
CA ASP A 241 2.78 -23.03 -13.91
C ASP A 241 3.72 -23.24 -15.11
N PRO A 242 4.20 -24.47 -15.38
CA PRO A 242 5.12 -24.75 -16.48
C PRO A 242 4.60 -24.30 -17.84
N THR A 243 3.31 -24.46 -18.13
CA THR A 243 2.70 -24.04 -19.39
C THR A 243 2.67 -22.51 -19.55
N ILE A 244 2.43 -21.79 -18.47
CA ILE A 244 2.52 -20.31 -18.46
C ILE A 244 3.96 -19.88 -18.70
N ARG A 245 4.91 -20.53 -18.04
CA ARG A 245 6.34 -20.25 -18.23
C ARG A 245 6.79 -20.47 -19.68
N GLU A 246 6.39 -21.56 -20.29
CA GLU A 246 6.67 -21.85 -21.70
C GLU A 246 6.09 -20.76 -22.63
N ARG A 247 4.86 -20.32 -22.38
CA ARG A 247 4.24 -19.21 -23.15
C ARG A 247 5.01 -17.90 -23.02
N ILE A 248 5.50 -17.56 -21.81
CA ILE A 248 6.32 -16.36 -21.61
C ILE A 248 7.62 -16.45 -22.40
N LEU A 249 8.29 -17.60 -22.34
CA LEU A 249 9.55 -17.83 -23.05
C LEU A 249 9.38 -17.89 -24.59
N ALA A 250 8.19 -18.17 -25.06
CA ALA A 250 7.85 -18.20 -26.48
C ALA A 250 7.59 -16.81 -27.09
N ILE A 251 7.55 -15.74 -26.29
CA ILE A 251 7.46 -14.38 -26.84
C ILE A 251 8.76 -14.06 -27.56
N ASP A 252 8.70 -13.88 -28.88
CA ASP A 252 9.83 -13.73 -29.80
C ASP A 252 10.01 -12.31 -30.34
N HIS A 253 9.21 -11.37 -29.88
CA HIS A 253 9.23 -9.97 -30.27
C HIS A 253 9.32 -9.04 -29.06
N LYS A 254 9.73 -7.79 -29.30
CA LYS A 254 9.84 -6.79 -28.23
C LYS A 254 8.45 -6.37 -27.73
N VAL A 255 8.26 -6.42 -26.42
CA VAL A 255 7.05 -5.98 -25.75
C VAL A 255 7.43 -4.96 -24.68
N GLN A 256 6.86 -3.77 -24.77
CA GLN A 256 6.97 -2.73 -23.74
C GLN A 256 5.65 -2.59 -23.01
N MET A 257 5.64 -2.88 -21.72
CA MET A 257 4.50 -2.66 -20.85
C MET A 257 4.75 -1.43 -19.98
N GLN A 258 3.92 -0.38 -20.15
CA GLN A 258 3.87 0.78 -19.26
C GLN A 258 2.66 0.64 -18.36
N ILE A 259 2.90 0.56 -17.04
CA ILE A 259 1.84 0.35 -16.04
C ILE A 259 1.67 1.64 -15.23
N LEU A 260 0.55 2.32 -15.44
CA LEU A 260 0.25 3.55 -14.73
C LEU A 260 -0.55 3.20 -13.47
N VAL A 261 -0.01 3.61 -12.32
CA VAL A 261 -0.53 3.26 -11.00
C VAL A 261 -0.73 4.49 -10.13
N SER A 262 -1.44 4.31 -9.03
CA SER A 262 -1.45 5.24 -7.89
C SER A 262 -1.04 4.46 -6.64
N LEU A 263 -0.19 5.03 -5.80
CA LEU A 263 0.29 4.37 -4.58
C LEU A 263 -0.82 4.04 -3.58
N SER A 264 -2.00 4.66 -3.70
CA SER A 264 -3.21 4.37 -2.91
C SER A 264 -4.14 3.32 -3.54
N CYS A 265 -3.82 2.82 -4.73
CA CYS A 265 -4.66 1.86 -5.46
C CYS A 265 -4.42 0.43 -4.96
N THR A 266 -5.41 -0.21 -4.39
CA THR A 266 -5.32 -1.59 -3.86
C THR A 266 -5.28 -2.68 -4.94
N MET A 267 -5.69 -2.37 -6.18
CA MET A 267 -5.71 -3.33 -7.30
C MET A 267 -4.49 -3.23 -8.22
N CYS A 268 -3.72 -2.15 -8.10
CA CYS A 268 -2.56 -1.91 -8.94
C CYS A 268 -1.44 -2.95 -8.76
N PRO A 269 -1.10 -3.38 -7.52
CA PRO A 269 -0.03 -4.36 -7.30
C PRO A 269 -0.22 -5.70 -8.00
N ASP A 270 -1.47 -6.16 -8.20
CA ASP A 270 -1.76 -7.42 -8.90
C ASP A 270 -1.28 -7.36 -10.36
N LEU A 271 -1.57 -6.26 -11.06
CA LEU A 271 -1.13 -6.07 -12.44
C LEU A 271 0.37 -5.88 -12.53
N VAL A 272 0.96 -5.05 -11.63
CA VAL A 272 2.39 -4.79 -11.60
C VAL A 272 3.18 -6.08 -11.38
N ALA A 273 2.83 -6.88 -10.37
CA ALA A 273 3.49 -8.14 -10.08
C ALA A 273 3.41 -9.13 -11.25
N ALA A 274 2.25 -9.20 -11.93
CA ALA A 274 2.06 -10.06 -13.10
C ALA A 274 2.95 -9.62 -14.29
N ALA A 275 3.00 -8.32 -14.60
CA ALA A 275 3.80 -7.79 -15.68
C ALA A 275 5.32 -7.94 -15.39
N GLN A 276 5.75 -7.61 -14.18
CA GLN A 276 7.14 -7.78 -13.75
C GLN A 276 7.58 -9.25 -13.79
N ARG A 277 6.68 -10.20 -13.45
CA ARG A 277 7.00 -11.62 -13.54
C ARG A 277 7.24 -12.07 -14.98
N ILE A 278 6.48 -11.56 -15.95
CA ILE A 278 6.71 -11.82 -17.38
C ILE A 278 8.07 -11.24 -17.82
N ALA A 279 8.31 -9.97 -17.52
CA ALA A 279 9.55 -9.29 -17.89
C ALA A 279 10.81 -9.96 -17.28
N SER A 280 10.73 -10.40 -16.01
CA SER A 280 11.85 -11.10 -15.34
C SER A 280 12.24 -12.44 -15.98
N LEU A 281 11.40 -13.01 -16.85
CA LEU A 281 11.63 -14.31 -17.51
C LEU A 281 12.00 -14.17 -18.99
N ASN A 282 11.65 -13.07 -19.63
CA ASN A 282 11.92 -12.88 -21.06
C ASN A 282 12.59 -11.51 -21.32
N PRO A 283 13.82 -11.47 -21.79
CA PRO A 283 14.57 -10.24 -22.02
C PRO A 283 14.01 -9.34 -23.13
N LEU A 284 13.05 -9.85 -23.92
CA LEU A 284 12.35 -9.06 -24.93
C LEU A 284 11.18 -8.26 -24.37
N VAL A 285 10.83 -8.49 -23.08
CA VAL A 285 9.72 -7.85 -22.40
C VAL A 285 10.21 -6.86 -21.37
N THR A 286 9.65 -5.64 -21.35
CA THR A 286 9.90 -4.66 -20.31
C THR A 286 8.60 -4.35 -19.55
N ALA A 287 8.71 -4.10 -18.25
CA ALA A 287 7.61 -3.68 -17.37
C ALA A 287 8.04 -2.45 -16.58
N GLU A 288 7.60 -1.30 -17.05
CA GLU A 288 7.90 0.01 -16.47
C GLU A 288 6.66 0.53 -15.73
N VAL A 289 6.81 0.80 -14.44
CA VAL A 289 5.72 1.28 -13.58
C VAL A 289 5.83 2.78 -13.38
N TYR A 290 4.71 3.50 -13.49
CA TYR A 290 4.65 4.95 -13.39
C TYR A 290 3.64 5.37 -12.32
N ASP A 291 4.08 6.08 -11.29
CA ASP A 291 3.17 6.75 -10.37
C ASP A 291 2.59 8.01 -11.04
N ILE A 292 1.31 7.95 -11.41
CA ILE A 292 0.63 9.04 -12.13
C ILE A 292 0.60 10.37 -11.36
N ALA A 293 0.88 10.37 -10.05
CA ALA A 293 0.98 11.60 -9.26
C ALA A 293 2.17 12.47 -9.71
N HIS A 294 3.22 11.83 -10.25
CA HIS A 294 4.44 12.49 -10.70
C HIS A 294 4.55 12.64 -12.22
N PHE A 295 3.66 11.98 -12.98
CA PHE A 295 3.67 11.94 -14.45
C PHE A 295 2.29 12.25 -15.03
N PRO A 296 1.75 13.47 -14.81
CA PRO A 296 0.41 13.86 -15.29
C PRO A 296 0.29 13.82 -16.82
N ASP A 297 1.38 14.09 -17.55
CA ASP A 297 1.41 14.07 -19.02
C ASP A 297 1.06 12.69 -19.59
N LEU A 298 1.46 11.61 -18.91
CA LEU A 298 1.08 10.25 -19.30
C LEU A 298 -0.42 10.00 -19.13
N LYS A 299 -1.02 10.58 -18.09
CA LYS A 299 -2.45 10.49 -17.85
C LYS A 299 -3.24 11.15 -18.98
N GLU A 300 -2.77 12.28 -19.47
CA GLU A 300 -3.39 12.99 -20.61
C GLU A 300 -3.12 12.24 -21.92
N LYS A 301 -1.86 11.86 -22.17
CA LYS A 301 -1.45 11.16 -23.40
C LYS A 301 -2.27 9.91 -23.67
N TYR A 302 -2.53 9.10 -22.64
CA TYR A 302 -3.24 7.83 -22.78
C TYR A 302 -4.71 7.91 -22.35
N ASN A 303 -5.24 9.09 -22.06
CA ASN A 303 -6.61 9.33 -21.60
C ASN A 303 -6.98 8.39 -20.42
N VAL A 304 -6.12 8.37 -19.38
CA VAL A 304 -6.25 7.44 -18.26
C VAL A 304 -7.44 7.79 -17.39
N MET A 305 -8.50 7.01 -17.49
CA MET A 305 -9.75 7.19 -16.73
C MET A 305 -9.70 6.54 -15.33
N SER A 306 -8.90 5.48 -15.17
CA SER A 306 -8.76 4.75 -13.92
C SER A 306 -7.43 4.00 -13.86
N VAL A 307 -6.99 3.65 -12.66
CA VAL A 307 -5.80 2.82 -12.42
C VAL A 307 -6.20 1.49 -11.78
N PRO A 308 -5.45 0.40 -12.05
CA PRO A 308 -4.29 0.32 -12.93
C PRO A 308 -4.65 0.48 -14.40
N CYS A 309 -3.80 1.19 -15.14
CA CYS A 309 -3.87 1.30 -16.58
C CYS A 309 -2.61 0.69 -17.20
N LEU A 310 -2.77 -0.20 -18.15
CA LEU A 310 -1.68 -0.84 -18.89
C LEU A 310 -1.66 -0.32 -20.32
N VAL A 311 -0.49 0.10 -20.75
CA VAL A 311 -0.22 0.50 -22.13
C VAL A 311 0.84 -0.45 -22.70
N ILE A 312 0.51 -1.14 -23.78
CA ILE A 312 1.40 -2.08 -24.46
C ILE A 312 1.90 -1.41 -25.75
N ASN A 313 3.21 -1.40 -25.93
CA ASN A 313 3.89 -0.87 -27.12
C ASN A 313 3.45 0.57 -27.48
N GLN A 314 3.07 1.38 -26.48
CA GLN A 314 2.62 2.77 -26.60
C GLN A 314 1.31 2.97 -27.38
N ASP A 315 0.61 1.91 -27.76
CA ASP A 315 -0.58 1.93 -28.62
C ASP A 315 -1.79 1.30 -27.93
N GLN A 316 -1.69 0.09 -27.43
CA GLN A 316 -2.81 -0.63 -26.83
C GLN A 316 -3.01 -0.25 -25.38
N VAL A 317 -4.13 0.42 -25.05
CA VAL A 317 -4.50 0.85 -23.69
C VAL A 317 -5.59 -0.04 -23.12
N THR A 318 -5.40 -0.53 -21.89
CA THR A 318 -6.39 -1.35 -21.18
C THR A 318 -6.39 -1.04 -19.70
N PHE A 319 -7.51 -1.25 -19.01
CA PHE A 319 -7.70 -0.89 -17.60
C PHE A 319 -7.99 -2.11 -16.72
N GLY A 320 -7.81 -1.93 -15.42
CA GLY A 320 -8.12 -2.91 -14.40
C GLY A 320 -7.04 -3.97 -14.23
N LYS A 321 -7.14 -4.72 -13.13
CA LYS A 321 -6.19 -5.78 -12.80
C LYS A 321 -6.23 -6.90 -13.84
N LYS A 322 -5.05 -7.50 -14.07
CA LYS A 322 -4.89 -8.67 -14.91
C LYS A 322 -3.88 -9.62 -14.28
N ASN A 323 -4.16 -10.90 -14.36
CA ASN A 323 -3.19 -11.94 -14.03
C ASN A 323 -2.26 -12.22 -15.24
N ILE A 324 -1.24 -13.03 -15.04
CA ILE A 324 -0.24 -13.38 -16.07
C ILE A 324 -0.92 -13.99 -17.31
N GLN A 325 -1.90 -14.86 -17.12
CA GLN A 325 -2.59 -15.53 -18.24
C GLN A 325 -3.35 -14.52 -19.11
N GLN A 326 -4.06 -13.58 -18.46
CA GLN A 326 -4.77 -12.51 -19.15
C GLN A 326 -3.81 -11.53 -19.86
N LEU A 327 -2.62 -11.29 -19.28
CA LEU A 327 -1.60 -10.50 -19.96
C LEU A 327 -1.10 -11.22 -21.22
N LEU A 328 -0.80 -12.52 -21.13
CA LEU A 328 -0.35 -13.32 -22.29
C LEU A 328 -1.36 -13.44 -23.42
N GLU A 329 -2.62 -13.10 -23.20
CA GLU A 329 -3.64 -12.99 -24.25
C GLU A 329 -3.61 -11.65 -24.99
N LEU A 330 -2.91 -10.66 -24.43
CA LEU A 330 -2.77 -9.32 -24.98
C LEU A 330 -1.42 -9.11 -25.68
N LEU A 331 -0.43 -9.93 -25.33
CA LEU A 331 0.92 -9.89 -25.85
C LEU A 331 1.09 -10.80 -27.05
#